data_2be9b272981f9cedfe9ad8f58a4d41ee
#
_entry.id   2be9b272981f9cedfe9ad8f58a4d41ee
#
_cell.length_a   1.000
_cell.length_b   1.000
_cell.length_c   1.000
_cell.angle_alpha   90.00
_cell.angle_beta   90.00
_cell.angle_gamma   90.00
#
_symmetry.space_group_name_H-M   'P 1'
#
loop_
_entity.id
_entity.type
_entity.pdbx_description
1 polymer ?
#
loop_
_entity_poly.entity_id
_entity_poly.type
_entity_poly.pdbx_seq_one_letter_code
_entity_poly.pdbx_strand_id
1 'polypeptide(L)'
;MIENQKLKESIESAWENIASLSPSDKNVSQAVDQVIKKLDSGELRIAEKVENQWTVNQWLKKAVLISFRINENTILRGPYTSWFDKVKGKTVDWDEDQWKAAGYRHVPNGTVREGSFIGKGVVLMPSFVNIGAYIDEGTMVDTWATVGSCAQIGKNCHLSGGVGIGGVLEPLQANPVIIEDNCFVGARAEVAEGVIVREGSVLSMGVYLGASTKIVNRATGEILYGEVPAYSLSLIHI
;
A
#
# COMPACT_ATOMS: atom_id res chain seq x y z
N MET A 1 15.06 -1.55 17.58
CA MET A 1 13.91 -1.38 18.51
C MET A 1 13.87 0.00 19.16
N ILE A 2 14.91 0.46 19.86
CA ILE A 2 14.95 1.77 20.56
C ILE A 2 14.75 2.94 19.60
N GLU A 3 15.34 2.91 18.42
CA GLU A 3 15.21 3.95 17.40
C GLU A 3 13.78 4.11 16.89
N ASN A 4 13.13 3.00 16.53
CA ASN A 4 11.74 3.04 16.05
C ASN A 4 10.77 3.50 17.13
N GLN A 5 11.03 3.20 18.41
CA GLN A 5 10.24 3.70 19.52
C GLN A 5 10.33 5.23 19.65
N LYS A 6 11.54 5.79 19.52
CA LYS A 6 11.73 7.26 19.52
C LYS A 6 11.05 7.94 18.34
N LEU A 7 11.12 7.33 17.14
CA LEU A 7 10.39 7.84 15.98
C LEU A 7 8.88 7.85 16.23
N LYS A 8 8.34 6.75 16.75
CA LYS A 8 6.92 6.65 17.11
C LYS A 8 6.50 7.75 18.07
N GLU A 9 7.24 7.97 19.16
CA GLU A 9 6.95 9.03 20.14
C GLU A 9 6.97 10.41 19.50
N SER A 10 7.94 10.69 18.61
CA SER A 10 8.02 11.96 17.88
C SER A 10 6.83 12.17 16.96
N ILE A 11 6.40 11.13 16.23
CA ILE A 11 5.24 11.18 15.32
C ILE A 11 3.94 11.35 16.11
N GLU A 12 3.75 10.59 17.20
CA GLU A 12 2.55 10.70 18.03
C GLU A 12 2.41 12.10 18.64
N SER A 13 3.51 12.67 19.18
CA SER A 13 3.54 14.04 19.71
C SER A 13 3.25 15.09 18.64
N ALA A 14 3.80 14.94 17.44
CA ALA A 14 3.53 15.83 16.31
C ALA A 14 2.06 15.74 15.86
N TRP A 15 1.48 14.54 15.88
CA TRP A 15 0.10 14.33 15.50
C TRP A 15 -0.90 15.09 16.39
N GLU A 16 -0.66 15.17 17.69
CA GLU A 16 -1.50 15.94 18.62
C GLU A 16 -1.60 17.41 18.23
N ASN A 17 -0.59 17.93 17.54
CA ASN A 17 -0.48 19.34 17.14
C ASN A 17 -0.48 19.52 15.61
N ILE A 18 -1.03 18.58 14.85
CA ILE A 18 -0.93 18.54 13.38
C ILE A 18 -1.40 19.83 12.69
N ALA A 19 -2.40 20.50 13.27
CA ALA A 19 -2.95 21.75 12.70
C ALA A 19 -1.94 22.91 12.73
N SER A 20 -1.01 22.92 13.67
CA SER A 20 0.01 23.97 13.85
C SER A 20 1.35 23.64 13.17
N LEU A 21 1.53 22.41 12.67
CA LEU A 21 2.77 22.02 12.00
C LEU A 21 3.01 22.80 10.71
N SER A 22 4.29 23.11 10.51
CA SER A 22 4.76 23.83 9.33
C SER A 22 6.03 23.17 8.76
N PRO A 23 6.42 23.49 7.52
CA PRO A 23 7.69 23.05 6.95
C PRO A 23 8.95 23.43 7.74
N SER A 24 8.84 24.42 8.64
CA SER A 24 9.95 24.88 9.49
C SER A 24 10.24 23.99 10.70
N ASP A 25 9.37 23.04 11.01
CA ASP A 25 9.51 22.11 12.15
C ASP A 25 10.53 21.00 11.85
N LYS A 26 11.82 21.36 11.84
CA LYS A 26 12.93 20.50 11.41
C LYS A 26 12.98 19.14 12.10
N ASN A 27 12.70 19.08 13.40
CA ASN A 27 12.73 17.81 14.15
C ASN A 27 11.61 16.87 13.68
N VAL A 28 10.42 17.41 13.46
CA VAL A 28 9.27 16.64 12.93
C VAL A 28 9.58 16.20 11.51
N SER A 29 10.08 17.10 10.65
CA SER A 29 10.45 16.78 9.27
C SER A 29 11.45 15.64 9.21
N GLN A 30 12.53 15.70 10.01
CA GLN A 30 13.52 14.62 10.06
C GLN A 30 12.95 13.28 10.52
N ALA A 31 12.07 13.28 11.53
CA ALA A 31 11.43 12.05 11.99
C ALA A 31 10.50 11.46 10.90
N VAL A 32 9.71 12.29 10.25
CA VAL A 32 8.84 11.89 9.14
C VAL A 32 9.66 11.33 7.98
N ASP A 33 10.72 12.01 7.55
CA ASP A 33 11.59 11.55 6.47
C ASP A 33 12.22 10.18 6.77
N GLN A 34 12.63 9.95 8.02
CA GLN A 34 13.15 8.64 8.43
C GLN A 34 12.06 7.56 8.35
N VAL A 35 10.85 7.85 8.79
CA VAL A 35 9.73 6.90 8.69
C VAL A 35 9.41 6.58 7.23
N ILE A 36 9.31 7.59 6.36
CA ILE A 36 9.04 7.39 4.93
C ILE A 36 10.14 6.54 4.28
N LYS A 37 11.42 6.79 4.57
CA LYS A 37 12.54 5.96 4.10
C LYS A 37 12.47 4.52 4.58
N LYS A 38 12.08 4.29 5.83
CA LYS A 38 11.91 2.94 6.39
C LYS A 38 10.68 2.21 5.80
N LEU A 39 9.61 2.92 5.49
CA LEU A 39 8.49 2.37 4.70
C LEU A 39 8.94 2.03 3.28
N ASP A 40 9.67 2.91 2.64
CA ASP A 40 10.20 2.76 1.28
C ASP A 40 11.13 1.55 1.13
N SER A 41 11.95 1.28 2.15
CA SER A 41 12.85 0.12 2.19
C SER A 41 12.20 -1.17 2.68
N GLY A 42 10.97 -1.12 3.19
CA GLY A 42 10.28 -2.26 3.80
C GLY A 42 10.75 -2.62 5.21
N GLU A 43 11.62 -1.81 5.83
CA GLU A 43 12.03 -1.99 7.23
C GLU A 43 10.85 -1.77 8.20
N LEU A 44 9.95 -0.85 7.85
CA LEU A 44 8.68 -0.64 8.54
C LEU A 44 7.52 -0.97 7.60
N ARG A 45 6.45 -1.48 8.17
CA ARG A 45 5.26 -1.89 7.44
C ARG A 45 3.99 -1.37 8.12
N ILE A 46 3.05 -0.83 7.35
CA ILE A 46 1.79 -0.26 7.88
C ILE A 46 0.95 -1.33 8.60
N ALA A 47 0.91 -2.54 8.09
CA ALA A 47 0.33 -3.66 8.83
C ALA A 47 1.21 -4.89 8.72
N GLU A 48 1.35 -5.60 9.81
CA GLU A 48 2.16 -6.83 9.94
C GLU A 48 1.39 -7.92 10.65
N LYS A 49 1.71 -9.16 10.31
CA LYS A 49 1.06 -10.33 10.89
C LYS A 49 1.80 -10.73 12.16
N VAL A 50 1.14 -10.56 13.31
CA VAL A 50 1.63 -10.96 14.62
C VAL A 50 0.73 -12.07 15.14
N GLU A 51 1.28 -13.23 15.49
CA GLU A 51 0.51 -14.38 15.99
C GLU A 51 -0.72 -14.72 15.13
N ASN A 52 -0.56 -14.72 13.80
CA ASN A 52 -1.62 -14.94 12.80
C ASN A 52 -2.71 -13.87 12.72
N GLN A 53 -2.58 -12.76 13.42
CA GLN A 53 -3.49 -11.61 13.32
C GLN A 53 -2.80 -10.41 12.69
N TRP A 54 -3.52 -9.67 11.86
CA TRP A 54 -3.01 -8.44 11.29
C TRP A 54 -3.09 -7.30 12.30
N THR A 55 -1.95 -6.72 12.60
CA THR A 55 -1.80 -5.55 13.47
C THR A 55 -1.45 -4.33 12.63
N VAL A 56 -2.21 -3.26 12.79
CA VAL A 56 -2.00 -2.01 12.05
C VAL A 56 -1.19 -1.04 12.89
N ASN A 57 -0.07 -0.59 12.34
CA ASN A 57 0.82 0.42 12.92
C ASN A 57 0.28 1.83 12.62
N GLN A 58 -0.75 2.28 13.35
CA GLN A 58 -1.42 3.55 13.09
C GLN A 58 -0.47 4.77 13.10
N TRP A 59 0.58 4.72 13.91
CA TRP A 59 1.58 5.80 13.95
C TRP A 59 2.31 6.02 12.62
N LEU A 60 2.46 4.97 11.81
CA LEU A 60 3.04 5.08 10.47
C LEU A 60 2.09 5.80 9.50
N LYS A 61 0.78 5.54 9.59
CA LYS A 61 -0.22 6.30 8.83
C LYS A 61 -0.22 7.78 9.23
N LYS A 62 -0.07 8.07 10.53
CA LYS A 62 0.10 9.43 11.03
C LYS A 62 1.32 10.10 10.40
N ALA A 63 2.47 9.42 10.33
CA ALA A 63 3.66 9.95 9.68
C ALA A 63 3.42 10.31 8.22
N VAL A 64 2.72 9.44 7.46
CA VAL A 64 2.34 9.73 6.07
C VAL A 64 1.44 10.98 5.98
N LEU A 65 0.44 11.10 6.85
CA LEU A 65 -0.45 12.27 6.87
C LEU A 65 0.29 13.56 7.26
N ILE A 66 1.20 13.48 8.24
CA ILE A 66 2.05 14.61 8.62
C ILE A 66 2.93 15.02 7.43
N SER A 67 3.48 14.07 6.65
CA SER A 67 4.29 14.39 5.47
C SER A 67 3.53 15.26 4.46
N PHE A 68 2.25 14.97 4.22
CA PHE A 68 1.42 15.83 3.35
C PHE A 68 1.18 17.23 3.94
N ARG A 69 1.20 17.36 5.26
CA ARG A 69 0.99 18.65 5.93
C ARG A 69 2.24 19.53 5.88
N ILE A 70 3.43 18.95 6.09
CA ILE A 70 4.67 19.70 6.17
C ILE A 70 5.40 19.87 4.84
N ASN A 71 5.12 19.04 3.84
CA ASN A 71 5.72 19.17 2.53
C ASN A 71 4.89 20.08 1.62
N GLU A 72 5.59 20.91 0.86
CA GLU A 72 4.98 21.76 -0.16
C GLU A 72 4.96 21.03 -1.52
N ASN A 73 4.03 21.45 -2.39
CA ASN A 73 4.04 20.99 -3.76
C ASN A 73 5.28 21.54 -4.48
N THR A 74 5.96 20.69 -5.23
CA THR A 74 7.11 21.05 -6.04
C THR A 74 6.92 20.59 -7.49
N ILE A 75 7.64 21.20 -8.41
CA ILE A 75 7.61 20.77 -9.82
C ILE A 75 8.48 19.51 -9.94
N LEU A 76 7.83 18.41 -10.28
CA LEU A 76 8.47 17.15 -10.62
C LEU A 76 8.59 17.07 -12.15
N ARG A 77 9.82 16.94 -12.67
CA ARG A 77 10.08 16.91 -14.12
C ARG A 77 10.22 15.47 -14.61
N GLY A 78 9.55 15.16 -15.70
CA GLY A 78 9.67 13.89 -16.40
C GLY A 78 10.07 14.10 -17.88
N PRO A 79 10.28 13.02 -18.63
CA PRO A 79 10.74 13.09 -20.01
C PRO A 79 9.73 13.73 -20.98
N TYR A 80 8.44 13.67 -20.68
CA TYR A 80 7.37 14.18 -21.58
C TYR A 80 6.48 15.24 -20.95
N THR A 81 6.52 15.37 -19.61
CA THR A 81 5.65 16.30 -18.89
C THR A 81 6.24 16.66 -17.53
N SER A 82 5.56 17.51 -16.83
CA SER A 82 5.88 17.83 -15.43
C SER A 82 4.62 17.72 -14.58
N TRP A 83 4.83 17.47 -13.30
CA TRP A 83 3.79 17.36 -12.30
C TRP A 83 4.04 18.38 -11.19
N PHE A 84 3.03 18.64 -10.38
CA PHE A 84 3.11 19.53 -9.24
C PHE A 84 2.55 18.81 -8.01
N ASP A 85 3.42 18.16 -7.24
CA ASP A 85 3.03 17.29 -6.14
C ASP A 85 4.03 17.36 -4.97
N LYS A 86 3.62 16.82 -3.84
CA LYS A 86 4.39 16.72 -2.59
C LYS A 86 5.24 15.46 -2.51
N VAL A 87 4.84 14.40 -3.20
CA VAL A 87 5.46 13.08 -3.13
C VAL A 87 6.09 12.76 -4.47
N LYS A 88 7.40 12.64 -4.48
CA LYS A 88 8.14 12.24 -5.69
C LYS A 88 7.93 10.76 -6.02
N GLY A 89 8.29 10.40 -7.25
CA GLY A 89 8.39 9.00 -7.63
C GLY A 89 9.56 8.32 -6.91
N LYS A 90 9.36 7.09 -6.47
CA LYS A 90 10.37 6.28 -5.76
C LYS A 90 11.69 6.16 -6.53
N THR A 91 11.62 6.07 -7.84
CA THR A 91 12.76 5.71 -8.69
C THR A 91 13.32 6.86 -9.52
N VAL A 92 12.91 8.10 -9.22
CA VAL A 92 13.24 9.29 -10.06
C VAL A 92 14.75 9.50 -10.20
N ASP A 93 15.50 9.25 -9.13
CA ASP A 93 16.94 9.50 -9.09
C ASP A 93 17.78 8.20 -9.09
N TRP A 94 17.18 7.06 -9.46
CA TRP A 94 17.85 5.77 -9.39
C TRP A 94 18.83 5.56 -10.54
N ASP A 95 20.03 5.15 -10.21
CA ASP A 95 21.04 4.64 -11.16
C ASP A 95 20.85 3.13 -11.45
N GLU A 96 21.68 2.60 -12.34
CA GLU A 96 21.61 1.20 -12.76
C GLU A 96 21.88 0.21 -11.61
N ASP A 97 22.76 0.57 -10.68
CA ASP A 97 23.10 -0.29 -9.54
C ASP A 97 21.92 -0.37 -8.54
N GLN A 98 21.25 0.74 -8.32
CA GLN A 98 20.03 0.78 -7.50
C GLN A 98 18.92 -0.07 -8.12
N TRP A 99 18.71 -0.02 -9.43
CA TRP A 99 17.76 -0.87 -10.14
C TRP A 99 18.11 -2.37 -10.02
N LYS A 100 19.38 -2.74 -10.21
CA LYS A 100 19.85 -4.12 -10.05
C LYS A 100 19.68 -4.62 -8.61
N ALA A 101 19.99 -3.79 -7.64
CA ALA A 101 19.86 -4.13 -6.21
C ALA A 101 18.40 -4.32 -5.80
N ALA A 102 17.50 -3.49 -6.30
CA ALA A 102 16.06 -3.56 -6.03
C ALA A 102 15.43 -4.85 -6.59
N GLY A 103 15.90 -5.32 -7.74
CA GLY A 103 15.57 -6.63 -8.28
C GLY A 103 14.12 -6.83 -8.72
N TYR A 104 13.41 -5.75 -9.07
CA TYR A 104 12.06 -5.81 -9.64
C TYR A 104 12.02 -5.15 -11.03
N ARG A 105 10.99 -5.47 -11.81
CA ARG A 105 10.78 -4.89 -13.15
C ARG A 105 9.71 -3.80 -13.10
N HIS A 106 10.03 -2.63 -13.60
CA HIS A 106 9.12 -1.49 -13.70
C HIS A 106 8.97 -1.10 -15.18
N VAL A 107 7.79 -1.34 -15.72
CA VAL A 107 7.48 -1.07 -17.13
C VAL A 107 7.23 0.44 -17.32
N PRO A 108 7.64 1.06 -18.43
CA PRO A 108 7.39 2.49 -18.69
C PRO A 108 5.94 2.89 -18.47
N ASN A 109 5.74 4.11 -17.96
CA ASN A 109 4.47 4.70 -17.54
C ASN A 109 3.84 4.12 -16.28
N GLY A 110 4.49 3.19 -15.57
CA GLY A 110 4.11 2.88 -14.20
C GLY A 110 4.46 4.03 -13.25
N THR A 111 3.69 4.19 -12.19
CA THR A 111 3.96 5.18 -11.14
C THR A 111 4.08 4.49 -9.79
N VAL A 112 5.22 4.69 -9.14
CA VAL A 112 5.47 4.22 -7.76
C VAL A 112 5.86 5.43 -6.93
N ARG A 113 5.04 5.77 -5.93
CA ARG A 113 5.32 6.92 -5.05
C ARG A 113 6.33 6.53 -3.98
N GLU A 114 7.23 7.45 -3.62
CA GLU A 114 8.15 7.28 -2.50
C GLU A 114 7.39 6.91 -1.21
N GLY A 115 8.01 6.07 -0.37
CA GLY A 115 7.37 5.53 0.83
C GLY A 115 6.51 4.29 0.59
N SER A 116 6.57 3.69 -0.62
CA SER A 116 6.01 2.38 -0.89
C SER A 116 7.13 1.34 -1.05
N PHE A 117 6.91 0.12 -0.57
CA PHE A 117 7.87 -0.98 -0.71
C PHE A 117 7.51 -1.89 -1.89
N ILE A 118 8.53 -2.25 -2.67
CA ILE A 118 8.41 -3.19 -3.79
C ILE A 118 9.45 -4.30 -3.61
N GLY A 119 8.97 -5.53 -3.43
CA GLY A 119 9.80 -6.72 -3.22
C GLY A 119 10.53 -7.20 -4.48
N LYS A 120 11.51 -8.08 -4.29
CA LYS A 120 12.28 -8.69 -5.39
C LYS A 120 11.37 -9.55 -6.28
N GLY A 121 11.68 -9.58 -7.56
CA GLY A 121 10.91 -10.36 -8.54
C GLY A 121 9.51 -9.82 -8.85
N VAL A 122 9.11 -8.72 -8.23
CA VAL A 122 7.85 -8.04 -8.58
C VAL A 122 7.91 -7.54 -10.02
N VAL A 123 6.78 -7.61 -10.70
CA VAL A 123 6.59 -6.98 -12.01
C VAL A 123 5.50 -5.94 -11.91
N LEU A 124 5.86 -4.69 -12.15
CA LEU A 124 4.91 -3.58 -12.28
C LEU A 124 4.72 -3.27 -13.75
N MET A 125 3.58 -3.62 -14.31
CA MET A 125 3.12 -3.08 -15.59
C MET A 125 2.76 -1.59 -15.42
N PRO A 126 2.35 -0.85 -16.46
CA PRO A 126 1.85 0.51 -16.30
C PRO A 126 0.69 0.54 -15.28
N SER A 127 1.01 0.81 -14.05
CA SER A 127 0.14 0.72 -12.88
C SER A 127 0.45 1.84 -11.91
N PHE A 128 -0.33 1.97 -10.86
CA PHE A 128 -0.12 3.00 -9.84
C PHE A 128 0.03 2.37 -8.45
N VAL A 129 1.13 2.68 -7.77
CA VAL A 129 1.40 2.26 -6.39
C VAL A 129 1.56 3.49 -5.51
N ASN A 130 0.68 3.62 -4.53
CA ASN A 130 0.63 4.80 -3.67
C ASN A 130 1.51 4.65 -2.42
N ILE A 131 1.82 5.77 -1.78
CA ILE A 131 2.63 5.86 -0.54
C ILE A 131 2.09 4.95 0.56
N GLY A 132 2.97 4.31 1.32
CA GLY A 132 2.64 3.38 2.39
C GLY A 132 2.22 1.99 1.91
N ALA A 133 2.03 1.77 0.60
CA ALA A 133 1.75 0.46 0.06
C ALA A 133 2.96 -0.47 0.22
N TYR A 134 2.68 -1.75 0.42
CA TYR A 134 3.68 -2.81 0.50
C TYR A 134 3.33 -3.90 -0.49
N ILE A 135 4.23 -4.21 -1.42
CA ILE A 135 4.06 -5.27 -2.41
C ILE A 135 5.21 -6.25 -2.23
N ASP A 136 4.89 -7.47 -1.81
CA ASP A 136 5.88 -8.49 -1.50
C ASP A 136 6.37 -9.24 -2.75
N GLU A 137 7.37 -10.08 -2.56
CA GLU A 137 8.18 -10.75 -3.58
C GLU A 137 7.34 -11.53 -4.60
N GLY A 138 7.76 -11.50 -5.86
CA GLY A 138 7.19 -12.30 -6.94
C GLY A 138 5.79 -11.89 -7.42
N THR A 139 5.23 -10.83 -6.85
CA THR A 139 3.87 -10.37 -7.20
C THR A 139 3.86 -9.63 -8.55
N MET A 140 2.80 -9.87 -9.33
CA MET A 140 2.49 -9.13 -10.55
C MET A 140 1.41 -8.07 -10.28
N VAL A 141 1.71 -6.82 -10.61
CA VAL A 141 0.73 -5.73 -10.68
C VAL A 141 0.53 -5.38 -12.15
N ASP A 142 -0.56 -5.83 -12.72
CA ASP A 142 -0.81 -5.76 -14.16
C ASP A 142 -1.31 -4.38 -14.60
N THR A 143 -1.51 -4.23 -15.90
CA THR A 143 -1.79 -2.97 -16.60
C THR A 143 -3.01 -2.25 -16.02
N TRP A 144 -2.82 -0.98 -15.68
CA TRP A 144 -3.82 -0.10 -15.07
C TRP A 144 -4.38 -0.56 -13.72
N ALA A 145 -3.74 -1.53 -13.06
CA ALA A 145 -4.06 -1.84 -11.68
C ALA A 145 -3.58 -0.72 -10.74
N THR A 146 -4.29 -0.56 -9.63
CA THR A 146 -4.00 0.43 -8.60
C THR A 146 -3.79 -0.25 -7.27
N VAL A 147 -2.68 0.06 -6.59
CA VAL A 147 -2.46 -0.30 -5.19
C VAL A 147 -2.53 0.98 -4.37
N GLY A 148 -3.61 1.13 -3.64
CA GLY A 148 -3.92 2.33 -2.89
C GLY A 148 -3.01 2.55 -1.68
N SER A 149 -3.12 3.72 -1.08
CA SER A 149 -2.29 4.11 0.08
C SER A 149 -2.38 3.08 1.20
N CYS A 150 -1.25 2.66 1.72
CA CYS A 150 -1.15 1.74 2.85
C CYS A 150 -1.63 0.30 2.59
N ALA A 151 -2.12 -0.04 1.40
CA ALA A 151 -2.53 -1.41 1.06
C ALA A 151 -1.34 -2.39 1.16
N GLN A 152 -1.62 -3.62 1.58
CA GLN A 152 -0.62 -4.64 1.84
C GLN A 152 -0.85 -5.84 0.92
N ILE A 153 0.08 -6.11 0.03
CA ILE A 153 0.00 -7.22 -0.92
C ILE A 153 1.08 -8.23 -0.55
N GLY A 154 0.69 -9.47 -0.39
CA GLY A 154 1.57 -10.60 -0.08
C GLY A 154 2.41 -11.07 -1.27
N LYS A 155 3.07 -12.20 -1.08
CA LYS A 155 3.97 -12.83 -2.06
C LYS A 155 3.19 -13.54 -3.16
N ASN A 156 3.80 -13.59 -4.35
CA ASN A 156 3.30 -14.36 -5.49
C ASN A 156 1.84 -14.10 -5.83
N CYS A 157 1.34 -12.89 -5.56
CA CYS A 157 0.00 -12.48 -5.94
C CYS A 157 -0.04 -12.05 -7.41
N HIS A 158 -1.23 -12.13 -8.01
CA HIS A 158 -1.49 -11.56 -9.31
C HIS A 158 -2.67 -10.59 -9.23
N LEU A 159 -2.39 -9.31 -9.36
CA LEU A 159 -3.40 -8.27 -9.52
C LEU A 159 -3.60 -8.03 -11.02
N SER A 160 -4.66 -8.56 -11.58
CA SER A 160 -4.92 -8.52 -13.03
C SER A 160 -5.23 -7.11 -13.53
N GLY A 161 -5.31 -6.94 -14.84
CA GLY A 161 -5.50 -5.64 -15.47
C GLY A 161 -6.69 -4.85 -14.93
N GLY A 162 -6.45 -3.61 -14.53
CA GLY A 162 -7.45 -2.71 -14.01
C GLY A 162 -8.02 -3.07 -12.64
N VAL A 163 -7.35 -3.92 -11.87
CA VAL A 163 -7.70 -4.19 -10.47
C VAL A 163 -7.52 -2.93 -9.63
N GLY A 164 -8.49 -2.63 -8.78
CA GLY A 164 -8.40 -1.61 -7.77
C GLY A 164 -8.23 -2.20 -6.36
N ILE A 165 -7.08 -1.96 -5.76
CA ILE A 165 -6.89 -2.21 -4.33
C ILE A 165 -7.00 -0.88 -3.61
N GLY A 166 -8.07 -0.72 -2.85
CA GLY A 166 -8.40 0.51 -2.16
C GLY A 166 -7.34 0.91 -1.16
N GLY A 167 -7.03 2.19 -1.13
CA GLY A 167 -6.16 2.78 -0.13
C GLY A 167 -6.99 3.37 1.01
N VAL A 168 -6.58 3.12 2.24
CA VAL A 168 -7.23 3.72 3.40
C VAL A 168 -6.20 4.45 4.24
N LEU A 169 -5.92 5.68 3.87
CA LEU A 169 -5.12 6.61 4.65
C LEU A 169 -6.01 7.46 5.55
N GLU A 170 -7.12 7.92 5.04
CA GLU A 170 -8.17 8.66 5.76
C GLU A 170 -9.52 7.96 5.58
N PRO A 171 -10.29 7.79 6.67
CA PRO A 171 -9.99 8.17 8.05
C PRO A 171 -8.88 7.30 8.67
N LEU A 172 -8.11 7.88 9.58
CA LEU A 172 -6.92 7.25 10.18
C LEU A 172 -7.19 5.87 10.79
N GLN A 173 -8.33 5.71 11.45
CA GLN A 173 -8.74 4.48 12.14
C GLN A 173 -9.13 3.34 11.19
N ALA A 174 -9.38 3.62 9.94
CA ALA A 174 -9.73 2.56 8.99
C ALA A 174 -8.51 1.66 8.69
N ASN A 175 -8.77 0.36 8.61
CA ASN A 175 -7.72 -0.62 8.32
C ASN A 175 -7.32 -0.60 6.84
N PRO A 176 -6.06 -0.88 6.50
CA PRO A 176 -5.64 -1.06 5.11
C PRO A 176 -6.26 -2.34 4.53
N VAL A 177 -6.45 -2.33 3.21
CA VAL A 177 -6.74 -3.58 2.49
C VAL A 177 -5.51 -4.48 2.54
N ILE A 178 -5.77 -5.77 2.76
CA ILE A 178 -4.73 -6.80 2.83
C ILE A 178 -5.07 -7.92 1.85
N ILE A 179 -4.16 -8.20 0.94
CA ILE A 179 -4.18 -9.38 0.08
C ILE A 179 -3.04 -10.27 0.57
N GLU A 180 -3.36 -11.43 1.13
CA GLU A 180 -2.34 -12.38 1.61
C GLU A 180 -1.66 -13.10 0.43
N ASP A 181 -0.70 -13.98 0.74
CA ASP A 181 0.15 -14.63 -0.25
C ASP A 181 -0.65 -15.51 -1.24
N ASN A 182 -0.10 -15.69 -2.45
CA ASN A 182 -0.61 -16.59 -3.47
C ASN A 182 -2.04 -16.29 -3.95
N CYS A 183 -2.54 -15.06 -3.78
CA CYS A 183 -3.87 -14.67 -4.24
C CYS A 183 -3.87 -14.27 -5.71
N PHE A 184 -4.97 -14.58 -6.39
CA PHE A 184 -5.28 -14.10 -7.73
C PHE A 184 -6.49 -13.17 -7.69
N VAL A 185 -6.32 -11.93 -8.12
CA VAL A 185 -7.41 -10.95 -8.22
C VAL A 185 -7.73 -10.70 -9.68
N GLY A 186 -8.91 -11.12 -10.11
CA GLY A 186 -9.36 -11.06 -11.49
C GLY A 186 -9.52 -9.62 -12.00
N ALA A 187 -9.40 -9.45 -13.31
CA ALA A 187 -9.42 -8.15 -13.96
C ALA A 187 -10.62 -7.29 -13.54
N ARG A 188 -10.38 -6.02 -13.27
CA ARG A 188 -11.36 -5.02 -12.83
C ARG A 188 -12.14 -5.38 -11.57
N ALA A 189 -11.61 -6.28 -10.74
CA ALA A 189 -12.11 -6.45 -9.39
C ALA A 189 -11.64 -5.30 -8.49
N GLU A 190 -12.46 -4.96 -7.51
CA GLU A 190 -12.17 -3.93 -6.49
C GLU A 190 -12.20 -4.55 -5.10
N VAL A 191 -11.17 -4.28 -4.30
CA VAL A 191 -11.12 -4.65 -2.88
C VAL A 191 -10.84 -3.38 -2.09
N ALA A 192 -11.77 -2.98 -1.24
CA ALA A 192 -11.72 -1.70 -0.54
C ALA A 192 -12.03 -1.84 0.97
N GLU A 193 -12.01 -0.73 1.68
CA GLU A 193 -12.49 -0.58 3.06
C GLU A 193 -11.89 -1.57 4.07
N GLY A 194 -10.60 -1.90 3.91
CA GLY A 194 -9.89 -2.76 4.86
C GLY A 194 -10.25 -4.24 4.78
N VAL A 195 -10.85 -4.68 3.69
CA VAL A 195 -11.12 -6.10 3.46
C VAL A 195 -9.81 -6.88 3.44
N ILE A 196 -9.82 -8.05 4.07
CA ILE A 196 -8.71 -9.01 4.06
C ILE A 196 -9.06 -10.15 3.11
N VAL A 197 -8.22 -10.37 2.11
CA VAL A 197 -8.29 -11.55 1.24
C VAL A 197 -7.21 -12.51 1.68
N ARG A 198 -7.62 -13.64 2.28
CA ARG A 198 -6.71 -14.63 2.85
C ARG A 198 -5.98 -15.42 1.76
N GLU A 199 -4.89 -16.05 2.19
CA GLU A 199 -3.96 -16.79 1.35
C GLU A 199 -4.63 -17.71 0.32
N GLY A 200 -4.07 -17.74 -0.89
CA GLY A 200 -4.49 -18.66 -1.95
C GLY A 200 -5.87 -18.41 -2.54
N SER A 201 -6.53 -17.31 -2.18
CA SER A 201 -7.86 -17.00 -2.67
C SER A 201 -7.84 -16.47 -4.10
N VAL A 202 -8.88 -16.80 -4.85
CA VAL A 202 -9.12 -16.36 -6.23
C VAL A 202 -10.38 -15.50 -6.26
N LEU A 203 -10.25 -14.25 -6.62
CA LEU A 203 -11.37 -13.35 -6.92
C LEU A 203 -11.58 -13.32 -8.43
N SER A 204 -12.80 -13.61 -8.89
CA SER A 204 -13.16 -13.53 -10.31
C SER A 204 -13.15 -12.08 -10.82
N MET A 205 -13.13 -11.90 -12.14
CA MET A 205 -13.24 -10.60 -12.79
C MET A 205 -14.45 -9.82 -12.29
N GLY A 206 -14.28 -8.50 -12.05
CA GLY A 206 -15.38 -7.59 -11.70
C GLY A 206 -16.02 -7.87 -10.33
N VAL A 207 -15.35 -8.58 -9.43
CA VAL A 207 -15.78 -8.71 -8.02
C VAL A 207 -15.56 -7.39 -7.30
N TYR A 208 -16.58 -6.92 -6.57
CA TYR A 208 -16.49 -5.71 -5.75
C TYR A 208 -16.68 -6.06 -4.28
N LEU A 209 -15.62 -5.85 -3.47
CA LEU A 209 -15.59 -6.15 -2.04
C LEU A 209 -15.32 -4.89 -1.22
N GLY A 210 -16.31 -4.50 -0.42
CA GLY A 210 -16.17 -3.52 0.67
C GLY A 210 -16.49 -4.17 2.01
N ALA A 211 -16.30 -3.44 3.10
CA ALA A 211 -16.52 -3.94 4.46
C ALA A 211 -17.92 -4.49 4.71
N SER A 212 -18.93 -3.95 4.02
CA SER A 212 -20.34 -4.37 4.13
C SER A 212 -20.78 -5.38 3.08
N THR A 213 -19.90 -5.78 2.17
CA THR A 213 -20.24 -6.76 1.13
C THR A 213 -20.44 -8.13 1.75
N LYS A 214 -21.60 -8.75 1.47
CA LYS A 214 -21.91 -10.11 1.92
C LYS A 214 -21.08 -11.12 1.15
N ILE A 215 -20.33 -11.94 1.86
CA ILE A 215 -19.59 -13.08 1.32
C ILE A 215 -20.31 -14.34 1.81
N VAL A 216 -20.89 -15.11 0.91
CA VAL A 216 -21.70 -16.28 1.26
C VAL A 216 -20.91 -17.56 0.98
N ASN A 217 -20.70 -18.37 2.00
CA ASN A 217 -20.19 -19.73 1.83
C ASN A 217 -21.31 -20.60 1.25
N ARG A 218 -21.18 -20.98 -0.01
CA ARG A 218 -22.24 -21.74 -0.72
C ARG A 218 -22.49 -23.14 -0.17
N ALA A 219 -21.50 -23.74 0.50
CA ALA A 219 -21.65 -25.08 1.07
C ALA A 219 -22.41 -25.06 2.41
N THR A 220 -22.20 -24.02 3.21
CA THR A 220 -22.76 -23.92 4.58
C THR A 220 -23.90 -22.92 4.69
N GLY A 221 -24.00 -21.96 3.76
CA GLY A 221 -24.91 -20.81 3.87
C GLY A 221 -24.42 -19.72 4.85
N GLU A 222 -23.24 -19.86 5.42
CA GLU A 222 -22.64 -18.88 6.32
C GLU A 222 -22.37 -17.56 5.59
N ILE A 223 -22.65 -16.44 6.27
CA ILE A 223 -22.40 -15.09 5.75
C ILE A 223 -21.25 -14.47 6.52
N LEU A 224 -20.23 -14.04 5.77
CA LEU A 224 -19.04 -13.37 6.28
C LEU A 224 -19.01 -11.92 5.76
N TYR A 225 -18.27 -11.05 6.47
CA TYR A 225 -18.04 -9.66 6.10
C TYR A 225 -16.59 -9.28 6.36
N GLY A 226 -16.04 -8.42 5.50
CA GLY A 226 -14.71 -7.84 5.68
C GLY A 226 -13.54 -8.80 5.49
N GLU A 227 -13.80 -10.09 5.32
CA GLU A 227 -12.75 -11.10 5.14
C GLU A 227 -13.19 -12.20 4.18
N VAL A 228 -12.33 -12.50 3.19
CA VAL A 228 -12.46 -13.66 2.31
C VAL A 228 -11.61 -14.79 2.91
N PRO A 229 -12.18 -15.95 3.25
CA PRO A 229 -11.42 -17.07 3.83
C PRO A 229 -10.33 -17.57 2.89
N ALA A 230 -9.27 -18.15 3.45
CA ALA A 230 -8.18 -18.71 2.66
C ALA A 230 -8.67 -19.77 1.65
N TYR A 231 -8.01 -19.82 0.51
CA TYR A 231 -8.29 -20.74 -0.59
C TYR A 231 -9.73 -20.67 -1.14
N SER A 232 -10.39 -19.53 -0.96
CA SER A 232 -11.71 -19.28 -1.51
C SER A 232 -11.65 -19.04 -3.02
N LEU A 233 -12.63 -19.58 -3.75
CA LEU A 233 -12.91 -19.21 -5.12
C LEU A 233 -14.18 -18.35 -5.15
N SER A 234 -14.01 -17.04 -5.27
CA SER A 234 -15.12 -16.11 -5.39
C SER A 234 -15.60 -16.05 -6.83
N LEU A 235 -16.84 -16.41 -7.03
CA LEU A 235 -17.55 -16.25 -8.31
C LEU A 235 -18.40 -14.99 -8.26
N ILE A 236 -18.39 -14.21 -9.35
CA ILE A 236 -19.33 -13.10 -9.50
C ILE A 236 -20.71 -13.67 -9.72
N HIS A 237 -21.65 -13.08 -9.05
CA HIS A 237 -23.07 -13.11 -9.35
C HIS A 237 -23.65 -14.43 -9.84
N ILE A 238 -24.19 -15.07 -8.97
CA ILE A 238 -25.42 -15.77 -9.32
C ILE A 238 -26.47 -15.33 -8.32
#